data_fa2b7b2c3bbf637868436d38a9bd1b53
#
_entry.id   fa2b7b2c3bbf637868436d38a9bd1b53
#
_cell.length_a   1.000
_cell.length_b   1.000
_cell.length_c   1.000
_cell.angle_alpha   90.00
_cell.angle_beta   90.00
_cell.angle_gamma   90.00
#
_symmetry.space_group_name_H-M   'P 1'
#
loop_
_entity.id
_entity.type
_entity.pdbx_description
1 polymer ?
#
loop_
_entity_poly.entity_id
_entity_poly.type
_entity_poly.pdbx_seq_one_letter_code
_entity_poly.pdbx_strand_id
1 'polypeptide(L)'
;DSRHKTAVIYSLGNAVSNQRRDLMTLNTGHTEDGAVFTVTFEKYADGGVYVADVNVMPTWVNLHSVDEKQEYNIVPLEDARRTEWQNLYGLDAAALANAVASYDRTMNIVGPGLEQCRSYYAQEKQARETPVVPTEEAA
;
A
#
# COMPACT_ATOMS: atom_id res chain seq x y z
N ASP A 1 -27.43 -14.40 -3.28
CA ASP A 1 -27.13 -13.07 -2.75
C ASP A 1 -25.61 -12.83 -2.82
N SER A 2 -25.14 -12.37 -3.98
CA SER A 2 -23.73 -12.08 -4.22
C SER A 2 -23.33 -10.84 -3.42
N ARG A 3 -22.91 -11.02 -2.20
CA ARG A 3 -22.36 -9.93 -1.38
C ARG A 3 -20.96 -9.63 -1.88
N HIS A 4 -20.87 -8.73 -2.84
CA HIS A 4 -19.58 -8.21 -3.28
C HIS A 4 -18.92 -7.48 -2.11
N LYS A 5 -17.70 -7.88 -1.79
CA LYS A 5 -16.86 -7.16 -0.84
C LYS A 5 -16.14 -6.04 -1.59
N THR A 6 -16.07 -4.89 -0.98
CA THR A 6 -15.35 -3.72 -1.52
C THR A 6 -14.09 -3.51 -0.70
N ALA A 7 -12.97 -3.32 -1.38
CA ALA A 7 -11.75 -2.89 -0.72
C ALA A 7 -11.90 -1.43 -0.26
N VAL A 8 -11.60 -1.18 1.00
CA VAL A 8 -11.67 0.16 1.61
C VAL A 8 -10.38 0.41 2.37
N ILE A 9 -9.82 1.59 2.17
CA ILE A 9 -8.76 2.13 3.01
C ILE A 9 -9.29 3.37 3.74
N TYR A 10 -9.29 3.35 5.06
CA TYR A 10 -9.90 4.42 5.87
C TYR A 10 -9.09 5.71 5.87
N SER A 11 -7.77 5.63 5.70
CA SER A 11 -6.88 6.77 5.63
C SER A 11 -5.62 6.41 4.86
N LEU A 12 -5.18 7.33 4.01
CA LEU A 12 -3.91 7.22 3.28
C LEU A 12 -2.74 7.88 4.03
N GLY A 13 -3.01 8.38 5.24
CA GLY A 13 -2.02 9.10 6.03
C GLY A 13 -1.74 10.48 5.45
N ASN A 14 -0.53 10.97 5.70
CA ASN A 14 -0.10 12.32 5.38
C ASN A 14 0.82 12.34 4.16
N ALA A 15 0.29 12.73 3.01
CA ALA A 15 1.07 12.71 1.76
C ALA A 15 1.99 13.94 1.59
N VAL A 16 1.66 15.09 2.21
CA VAL A 16 2.35 16.37 1.87
C VAL A 16 2.48 17.35 3.05
N SER A 17 2.25 16.94 4.27
CA SER A 17 2.24 17.83 5.43
C SER A 17 3.55 17.75 6.22
N ASN A 18 3.97 18.91 6.76
CA ASN A 18 5.14 19.01 7.66
C ASN A 18 4.76 18.73 9.13
N GLN A 19 3.92 17.75 9.39
CA GLN A 19 3.62 17.31 10.76
C GLN A 19 4.68 16.30 11.21
N ARG A 20 5.78 16.84 11.71
CA ARG A 20 6.93 16.02 12.10
C ARG A 20 6.83 15.57 13.56
N ARG A 21 7.44 14.41 13.86
CA ARG A 21 7.45 13.80 15.19
C ARG A 21 8.03 14.72 16.28
N ASP A 22 9.02 15.52 15.93
CA ASP A 22 9.68 16.47 16.84
C ASP A 22 8.83 17.71 17.14
N LEU A 23 7.79 17.96 16.34
CA LEU A 23 6.84 19.07 16.52
C LEU A 23 5.52 18.62 17.15
N MET A 24 5.34 17.32 17.37
CA MET A 24 4.09 16.74 17.86
C MET A 24 4.23 16.25 19.30
N THR A 25 3.15 16.34 20.06
CA THR A 25 3.07 15.81 21.44
C THR A 25 3.31 14.28 21.46
N LEU A 26 2.86 13.57 20.43
CA LEU A 26 3.11 12.14 20.25
C LEU A 26 4.27 11.94 19.29
N ASN A 27 5.44 11.62 19.81
CA ASN A 27 6.67 11.39 19.04
C ASN A 27 6.72 9.98 18.44
N THR A 28 5.67 9.56 17.71
CA THR A 28 5.56 8.20 17.16
C THR A 28 6.02 8.08 15.71
N GLY A 29 6.11 9.19 15.00
CA GLY A 29 6.47 9.24 13.58
C GLY A 29 5.31 8.98 12.60
N HIS A 30 4.11 8.57 13.07
CA HIS A 30 2.96 8.29 12.19
C HIS A 30 2.50 9.50 11.37
N THR A 31 2.79 10.71 11.82
CA THR A 31 2.44 11.93 11.09
C THR A 31 3.32 12.20 9.86
N GLU A 32 4.41 11.45 9.71
CA GLU A 32 5.31 11.48 8.54
C GLU A 32 4.99 10.37 7.54
N ASP A 33 4.13 9.43 7.91
CA ASP A 33 3.79 8.25 7.13
C ASP A 33 2.59 8.52 6.23
N GLY A 34 2.65 8.02 5.02
CA GLY A 34 1.57 8.02 4.04
C GLY A 34 1.51 6.71 3.28
N ALA A 35 0.55 6.59 2.38
CA ALA A 35 0.42 5.42 1.54
C ALA A 35 -0.24 5.75 0.20
N VAL A 36 0.15 5.02 -0.84
CA VAL A 36 -0.56 4.94 -2.11
C VAL A 36 -1.32 3.63 -2.15
N PHE A 37 -2.64 3.71 -2.30
CA PHE A 37 -3.51 2.54 -2.45
C PHE A 37 -3.82 2.31 -3.93
N THR A 38 -3.49 1.14 -4.43
CA THR A 38 -3.71 0.77 -5.83
C THR A 38 -4.74 -0.35 -5.89
N VAL A 39 -5.69 -0.22 -6.82
CA VAL A 39 -6.68 -1.24 -7.13
C VAL A 39 -6.55 -1.60 -8.61
N THR A 40 -6.32 -2.87 -8.88
CA THR A 40 -6.26 -3.41 -10.24
C THR A 40 -7.61 -4.00 -10.63
N PHE A 41 -8.14 -3.56 -11.76
CA PHE A 41 -9.38 -4.09 -12.32
C PHE A 41 -9.10 -4.91 -13.58
N GLU A 42 -9.78 -6.04 -13.71
CA GLU A 42 -9.81 -6.84 -14.92
C GLU A 42 -11.20 -6.81 -15.56
N LYS A 43 -11.25 -6.62 -16.89
CA LYS A 43 -12.48 -6.70 -17.67
C LYS A 43 -12.52 -8.04 -18.40
N TYR A 44 -13.60 -8.75 -18.25
CA TYR A 44 -13.85 -10.05 -18.88
C TYR A 44 -14.62 -9.92 -20.18
N ALA A 45 -14.61 -10.98 -21.01
CA ALA A 45 -15.26 -11.01 -22.32
C ALA A 45 -16.80 -10.85 -22.25
N ASP A 46 -17.42 -11.24 -21.13
CA ASP A 46 -18.84 -11.05 -20.86
C ASP A 46 -19.20 -9.60 -20.53
N GLY A 47 -18.20 -8.70 -20.45
CA GLY A 47 -18.37 -7.29 -20.10
C GLY A 47 -18.26 -7.00 -18.61
N GLY A 48 -18.15 -8.01 -17.75
CA GLY A 48 -17.96 -7.86 -16.30
C GLY A 48 -16.61 -7.21 -15.98
N VAL A 49 -16.58 -6.34 -14.97
CA VAL A 49 -15.36 -5.70 -14.44
C VAL A 49 -15.24 -6.06 -12.97
N TYR A 50 -14.09 -6.62 -12.61
CA TYR A 50 -13.86 -7.12 -11.26
C TYR A 50 -12.52 -6.63 -10.71
N VAL A 51 -12.43 -6.50 -9.39
CA VAL A 51 -11.14 -6.27 -8.72
C VAL A 51 -10.29 -7.53 -8.86
N ALA A 52 -9.10 -7.39 -9.42
CA ALA A 52 -8.14 -8.48 -9.59
C ALA A 52 -7.08 -8.48 -8.47
N ASP A 53 -6.65 -7.30 -8.05
CA ASP A 53 -5.66 -7.15 -6.99
C ASP A 53 -5.80 -5.80 -6.29
N VAL A 54 -5.29 -5.74 -5.08
CA VAL A 54 -5.12 -4.50 -4.29
C VAL A 54 -3.70 -4.43 -3.75
N ASN A 55 -3.15 -3.23 -3.70
CA ASN A 55 -1.82 -3.02 -3.15
C ASN A 55 -1.75 -1.73 -2.34
N VAL A 56 -0.86 -1.70 -1.36
CA VAL A 56 -0.48 -0.51 -0.61
C VAL A 56 1.02 -0.32 -0.72
N MET A 57 1.44 0.84 -1.19
CA MET A 57 2.83 1.27 -1.18
C MET A 57 2.97 2.36 -0.11
N PRO A 58 3.65 2.09 1.01
CA PRO A 58 3.94 3.12 2.00
C PRO A 58 4.77 4.26 1.42
N THR A 59 4.58 5.45 1.95
CA THR A 59 5.39 6.63 1.63
C THR A 59 5.84 7.31 2.92
N TRP A 60 6.96 7.99 2.85
CA TRP A 60 7.51 8.74 3.97
C TRP A 60 7.91 10.15 3.54
N VAL A 61 7.61 11.13 4.39
CA VAL A 61 8.01 12.53 4.17
C VAL A 61 9.40 12.73 4.74
N ASN A 62 10.40 12.80 3.87
CA ASN A 62 11.77 13.12 4.22
C ASN A 62 11.98 14.64 4.22
N LEU A 63 12.49 15.18 5.34
CA LEU A 63 12.97 16.55 5.44
C LEU A 63 14.49 16.54 5.44
N HIS A 64 15.09 17.24 4.52
CA HIS A 64 16.54 17.40 4.44
C HIS A 64 16.90 18.84 4.07
N SER A 65 18.17 19.19 4.18
CA SER A 65 18.65 20.52 3.84
C SER A 65 19.53 20.46 2.59
N VAL A 66 19.26 21.33 1.64
CA VAL A 66 20.07 21.56 0.44
C VAL A 66 20.41 23.06 0.41
N ASP A 67 21.67 23.41 0.38
CA ASP A 67 22.14 24.80 0.35
C ASP A 67 21.46 25.70 1.41
N GLU A 68 21.42 25.22 2.65
CA GLU A 68 20.80 25.87 3.82
C GLU A 68 19.26 26.02 3.73
N LYS A 69 18.62 25.48 2.70
CA LYS A 69 17.16 25.47 2.55
C LYS A 69 16.60 24.11 2.92
N GLN A 70 15.45 24.13 3.62
CA GLN A 70 14.71 22.92 3.91
C GLN A 70 13.91 22.46 2.70
N GLU A 71 14.10 21.21 2.33
CA GLU A 71 13.35 20.54 1.27
C GLU A 71 12.60 19.33 1.80
N TYR A 72 11.42 19.10 1.25
CA TYR A 72 10.53 17.99 1.60
C TYR A 72 10.37 17.07 0.40
N ASN A 73 10.77 15.83 0.56
CA ASN A 73 10.61 14.81 -0.48
C ASN A 73 9.66 13.72 0.01
N ILE A 74 8.72 13.30 -0.82
CA ILE A 74 7.94 12.09 -0.59
C ILE A 74 8.76 10.92 -1.12
N VAL A 75 9.15 10.04 -0.21
CA VAL A 75 9.92 8.83 -0.52
C VAL A 75 8.96 7.65 -0.67
N PRO A 76 8.79 7.09 -1.88
CA PRO A 76 8.05 5.84 -2.07
C PRO A 76 8.84 4.67 -1.47
N LEU A 77 8.17 3.84 -0.66
CA LEU A 77 8.80 2.75 0.05
C LEU A 77 8.38 1.40 -0.55
N GLU A 78 8.73 1.17 -1.81
CA GLU A 78 8.51 -0.10 -2.49
C GLU A 78 9.36 -1.21 -1.87
N ASP A 79 8.73 -2.26 -1.32
CA ASP A 79 9.44 -3.36 -0.65
C ASP A 79 10.41 -4.09 -1.58
N ALA A 80 10.02 -4.31 -2.82
CA ALA A 80 10.87 -4.95 -3.84
C ALA A 80 12.19 -4.20 -4.08
N ARG A 81 12.25 -2.91 -3.74
CA ARG A 81 13.42 -2.03 -3.91
C ARG A 81 14.05 -1.61 -2.58
N ARG A 82 13.71 -2.27 -1.49
CA ARG A 82 14.12 -1.89 -0.12
C ARG A 82 15.64 -1.74 0.04
N THR A 83 16.42 -2.59 -0.60
CA THR A 83 17.89 -2.53 -0.58
C THR A 83 18.48 -1.38 -1.38
N GLU A 84 17.70 -0.78 -2.26
CA GLU A 84 18.13 0.32 -3.14
C GLU A 84 17.75 1.70 -2.59
N TRP A 85 16.86 1.82 -1.60
CA TRP A 85 16.30 3.09 -1.13
C TRP A 85 17.35 4.13 -0.81
N GLN A 86 18.46 3.73 -0.18
CA GLN A 86 19.55 4.64 0.16
C GLN A 86 20.10 5.36 -1.07
N ASN A 87 20.45 4.60 -2.11
CA ASN A 87 21.05 5.15 -3.32
C ASN A 87 20.02 5.82 -4.22
N LEU A 88 18.83 5.22 -4.33
CA LEU A 88 17.75 5.69 -5.19
C LEU A 88 17.25 7.09 -4.79
N TYR A 89 17.17 7.34 -3.48
CA TYR A 89 16.61 8.57 -2.92
C TYR A 89 17.67 9.46 -2.24
N GLY A 90 18.95 9.10 -2.31
CA GLY A 90 20.04 9.87 -1.71
C GLY A 90 19.94 9.99 -0.20
N LEU A 91 19.46 8.94 0.49
CA LEU A 91 19.25 8.98 1.93
C LEU A 91 20.57 8.76 2.67
N ASP A 92 20.83 9.58 3.69
CA ASP A 92 21.86 9.27 4.66
C ASP A 92 21.42 8.11 5.59
N ALA A 93 22.30 7.64 6.46
CA ALA A 93 22.02 6.51 7.33
C ALA A 93 20.83 6.77 8.29
N ALA A 94 20.66 8.00 8.77
CA ALA A 94 19.57 8.35 9.67
C ALA A 94 18.23 8.43 8.91
N ALA A 95 18.23 9.02 7.73
CA ALA A 95 17.06 9.08 6.84
C ALA A 95 16.63 7.67 6.39
N LEU A 96 17.59 6.81 6.04
CA LEU A 96 17.29 5.41 5.70
C LEU A 96 16.64 4.67 6.88
N ALA A 97 17.16 4.82 8.10
CA ALA A 97 16.57 4.21 9.29
C ALA A 97 15.12 4.71 9.53
N ASN A 98 14.86 6.00 9.32
CA ASN A 98 13.52 6.57 9.40
C ASN A 98 12.59 6.03 8.31
N ALA A 99 13.06 5.88 7.08
CA ALA A 99 12.31 5.29 5.96
C ALA A 99 11.91 3.84 6.27
N VAL A 100 12.86 3.03 6.77
CA VAL A 100 12.59 1.65 7.20
C VAL A 100 11.54 1.62 8.32
N ALA A 101 11.70 2.45 9.35
CA ALA A 101 10.75 2.53 10.45
C ALA A 101 9.35 2.99 9.98
N SER A 102 9.26 3.90 9.00
CA SER A 102 8.00 4.34 8.41
C SER A 102 7.30 3.20 7.66
N TYR A 103 8.05 2.47 6.84
CA TYR A 103 7.54 1.27 6.16
C TYR A 103 6.96 0.27 7.15
N ASP A 104 7.75 -0.09 8.18
CA ASP A 104 7.35 -1.10 9.16
C ASP A 104 6.12 -0.65 9.95
N ARG A 105 6.03 0.62 10.37
CA ARG A 105 4.83 1.17 11.04
C ARG A 105 3.59 1.06 10.15
N THR A 106 3.70 1.49 8.90
CA THR A 106 2.58 1.47 7.96
C THR A 106 2.13 0.04 7.69
N MET A 107 3.06 -0.87 7.39
CA MET A 107 2.73 -2.26 7.07
C MET A 107 2.21 -3.05 8.29
N ASN A 108 2.63 -2.71 9.50
CA ASN A 108 2.04 -3.30 10.71
C ASN A 108 0.54 -2.94 10.88
N ILE A 109 0.13 -1.77 10.39
CA ILE A 109 -1.28 -1.34 10.46
C ILE A 109 -2.08 -1.92 9.30
N VAL A 110 -1.60 -1.76 8.06
CA VAL A 110 -2.40 -2.10 6.86
C VAL A 110 -2.19 -3.53 6.37
N GLY A 111 -1.05 -4.14 6.68
CA GLY A 111 -0.65 -5.45 6.15
C GLY A 111 -1.66 -6.56 6.38
N PRO A 112 -2.21 -6.77 7.60
CA PRO A 112 -3.20 -7.80 7.83
C PRO A 112 -4.46 -7.66 6.98
N GLY A 113 -4.97 -6.43 6.82
CA GLY A 113 -6.12 -6.14 5.97
C GLY A 113 -5.84 -6.31 4.49
N LEU A 114 -4.65 -5.90 4.05
CA LEU A 114 -4.19 -6.07 2.67
C LEU A 114 -4.11 -7.55 2.28
N GLU A 115 -3.56 -8.39 3.16
CA GLU A 115 -3.47 -9.83 2.93
C GLU A 115 -4.85 -10.49 2.82
N GLN A 116 -5.78 -10.10 3.70
CA GLN A 116 -7.17 -10.58 3.62
C GLN A 116 -7.84 -10.17 2.30
N CYS A 117 -7.65 -8.93 1.86
CA CYS A 117 -8.20 -8.45 0.59
C CYS A 117 -7.62 -9.22 -0.60
N ARG A 118 -6.31 -9.40 -0.65
CA ARG A 118 -5.64 -10.16 -1.72
C ARG A 118 -6.13 -11.60 -1.78
N SER A 119 -6.18 -12.28 -0.64
CA SER A 119 -6.68 -13.65 -0.54
C SER A 119 -8.12 -13.76 -1.04
N TYR A 120 -8.98 -12.81 -0.67
CA TYR A 120 -10.37 -12.78 -1.13
C TYR A 120 -10.46 -12.61 -2.65
N TYR A 121 -9.79 -11.62 -3.22
CA TYR A 121 -9.88 -11.36 -4.65
C TYR A 121 -9.22 -12.46 -5.50
N ALA A 122 -8.17 -13.10 -5.01
CA ALA A 122 -7.58 -14.28 -5.66
C ALA A 122 -8.57 -15.45 -5.72
N GLN A 123 -9.31 -15.72 -4.64
CA GLN A 123 -10.34 -16.76 -4.61
C GLN A 123 -11.51 -16.42 -5.55
N GLU A 124 -11.97 -15.19 -5.56
CA GLU A 124 -13.01 -14.71 -6.47
C GLU A 124 -12.61 -14.84 -7.94
N LYS A 125 -11.36 -14.52 -8.26
CA LYS A 125 -10.79 -14.70 -9.61
C LYS A 125 -10.77 -16.17 -9.99
N GLN A 126 -10.24 -17.03 -9.14
CA GLN A 126 -10.20 -18.46 -9.37
C GLN A 126 -11.59 -19.06 -9.60
N ALA A 127 -12.59 -18.64 -8.80
CA ALA A 127 -13.97 -19.09 -8.95
C ALA A 127 -14.59 -18.71 -10.31
N ARG A 128 -14.25 -17.52 -10.84
CA ARG A 128 -14.70 -17.08 -12.18
C ARG A 128 -14.03 -17.83 -13.33
N GLU A 129 -12.76 -18.19 -13.15
CA GLU A 129 -11.93 -18.83 -14.20
C GLU A 129 -12.08 -20.35 -14.22
N THR A 130 -12.65 -20.95 -13.17
CA THR A 130 -12.87 -22.39 -13.11
C THR A 130 -14.14 -22.76 -13.91
N PRO A 131 -14.05 -23.60 -14.97
CA PRO A 131 -15.23 -24.05 -15.72
C PRO A 131 -16.20 -24.77 -14.80
N VAL A 132 -17.47 -24.39 -14.88
CA VAL A 132 -18.54 -25.16 -14.24
C VAL A 132 -18.68 -26.48 -15.00
N VAL A 133 -18.24 -27.59 -14.41
CA VAL A 133 -18.50 -28.92 -14.96
C VAL A 133 -19.99 -29.17 -14.79
N PRO A 134 -20.78 -29.37 -15.87
CA PRO A 134 -22.18 -29.71 -15.73
C PRO A 134 -22.30 -31.01 -14.92
N THR A 135 -23.01 -31.00 -13.84
CA THR A 135 -23.41 -32.23 -13.16
C THR A 135 -24.35 -32.95 -14.10
N GLU A 136 -23.93 -34.10 -14.65
CA GLU A 136 -24.87 -35.01 -15.33
C GLU A 136 -25.94 -35.36 -14.31
N GLU A 137 -27.16 -34.86 -14.52
CA GLU A 137 -28.33 -35.37 -13.83
C GLU A 137 -28.44 -36.84 -14.21
N ALA A 138 -28.25 -37.71 -13.21
CA ALA A 138 -28.52 -39.14 -13.36
C ALA A 138 -29.99 -39.33 -13.72
N ALA A 139 -30.24 -39.82 -14.94
CA ALA A 139 -31.54 -40.22 -15.43
C ALA A 139 -32.05 -41.49 -14.73
#